data_6caa7f758db202788f453e1ff7091197
#
_entry.id   6caa7f758db202788f453e1ff7091197
#
_cell.length_a   1.000
_cell.length_b   1.000
_cell.length_c   1.000
_cell.angle_alpha   90.00
_cell.angle_beta   90.00
_cell.angle_gamma   90.00
#
_symmetry.space_group_name_H-M   'P 1'
#
loop_
_entity.id
_entity.type
_entity.pdbx_description
1 polymer ?
#
loop_
_entity_poly.entity_id
_entity_poly.type
_entity_poly.pdbx_seq_one_letter_code
_entity_poly.pdbx_strand_id
1 'polypeptide(L)'
;MTALSILNLLALLLYVQGKGGNKGEPIVGKTKLDKLLFLAKMTLEDSGEEVEGEFIPYRQGAYLLQLEGIIDTAQSLGILKIERNDELIYRMPEEGIKKVERVLIPKINPMLLDKVREIKTKYNDLPEDLLLAVAYLKYPDYTIRSEIKNQVFRSLLKYLKEFNELPEKLGITREDVEKLSLEARKRTLKRLGIA
;
A
#
# COMPACT_ATOMS: atom_id res chain seq x y z
N MET A 1 -17.86 -10.64 14.19
CA MET A 1 -16.43 -10.32 14.50
C MET A 1 -16.34 -8.81 14.66
N THR A 2 -15.49 -8.31 15.53
CA THR A 2 -15.31 -6.85 15.68
C THR A 2 -14.39 -6.38 14.55
N ALA A 3 -14.77 -5.31 13.85
CA ALA A 3 -13.98 -4.73 12.78
C ALA A 3 -12.54 -4.41 13.24
N LEU A 4 -11.55 -4.65 12.40
CA LEU A 4 -10.16 -4.29 12.67
C LEU A 4 -9.99 -2.79 12.52
N SER A 5 -9.57 -2.10 13.58
CA SER A 5 -9.29 -0.67 13.47
C SER A 5 -8.09 -0.40 12.57
N ILE A 6 -8.11 0.72 11.86
CA ILE A 6 -7.00 1.13 10.98
C ILE A 6 -5.69 1.35 11.76
N LEU A 7 -5.77 1.74 13.03
CA LEU A 7 -4.61 1.81 13.93
C LEU A 7 -4.00 0.43 14.20
N ASN A 8 -4.84 -0.59 14.41
CA ASN A 8 -4.38 -1.96 14.56
C ASN A 8 -3.78 -2.49 13.25
N LEU A 9 -4.39 -2.17 12.11
CA LEU A 9 -3.81 -2.53 10.80
C LEU A 9 -2.44 -1.88 10.59
N LEU A 10 -2.26 -0.60 10.95
CA LEU A 10 -0.96 0.06 10.93
C LEU A 10 0.04 -0.66 11.84
N ALA A 11 -0.36 -1.00 13.06
CA ALA A 11 0.49 -1.74 13.99
C ALA A 11 0.90 -3.11 13.43
N LEU A 12 -0.02 -3.86 12.83
CA LEU A 12 0.28 -5.14 12.18
C LEU A 12 1.22 -4.97 11.00
N LEU A 13 0.99 -3.97 10.14
CA LEU A 13 1.83 -3.69 8.97
C LEU A 13 3.26 -3.31 9.37
N LEU A 14 3.43 -2.52 10.44
CA LEU A 14 4.74 -2.20 10.98
C LEU A 14 5.41 -3.42 11.64
N TYR A 15 4.63 -4.28 12.30
CA TYR A 15 5.13 -5.44 13.04
C TYR A 15 5.58 -6.59 12.14
N VAL A 16 4.81 -6.95 11.11
CA VAL A 16 5.11 -8.11 10.27
C VAL A 16 6.45 -7.98 9.55
N GLN A 17 7.01 -9.12 9.19
CA GLN A 17 8.21 -9.20 8.39
C GLN A 17 7.95 -8.69 6.97
N GLY A 18 8.93 -7.98 6.41
CA GLY A 18 9.03 -7.72 4.99
C GLY A 18 9.92 -8.77 4.31
N LYS A 19 10.49 -8.42 3.17
CA LYS A 19 11.38 -9.28 2.39
C LYS A 19 12.70 -9.61 3.11
N GLY A 20 13.17 -8.71 3.98
CA GLY A 20 14.36 -8.92 4.80
C GLY A 20 14.18 -9.94 5.91
N GLY A 21 12.95 -10.43 6.17
CA GLY A 21 12.64 -11.49 7.12
C GLY A 21 12.63 -11.07 8.59
N ASN A 22 12.83 -9.79 8.88
CA ASN A 22 12.86 -9.27 10.25
C ASN A 22 11.52 -8.63 10.65
N LYS A 23 11.06 -8.88 11.89
CA LYS A 23 9.94 -8.14 12.45
C LYS A 23 10.31 -6.66 12.60
N GLY A 24 9.32 -5.78 12.42
CA GLY A 24 9.56 -4.35 12.55
C GLY A 24 10.34 -3.73 11.40
N GLU A 25 10.50 -4.42 10.27
CA GLU A 25 11.14 -3.87 9.07
C GLU A 25 10.51 -2.53 8.70
N PRO A 26 11.33 -1.48 8.46
CA PRO A 26 10.82 -0.13 8.28
C PRO A 26 10.08 0.05 6.96
N ILE A 27 9.21 1.06 6.93
CA ILE A 27 8.57 1.56 5.72
C ILE A 27 9.14 2.95 5.45
N VAL A 28 9.69 3.16 4.24
CA VAL A 28 10.31 4.40 3.83
C VAL A 28 9.38 5.19 2.92
N GLY A 29 9.06 6.42 3.30
CA GLY A 29 8.17 7.31 2.57
C GLY A 29 6.71 7.26 3.05
N LYS A 30 6.11 8.46 3.20
CA LYS A 30 4.72 8.61 3.64
C LYS A 30 3.73 8.05 2.63
N THR A 31 3.95 8.31 1.35
CA THR A 31 3.12 7.77 0.27
C THR A 31 3.13 6.24 0.30
N LYS A 32 4.32 5.64 0.51
CA LYS A 32 4.45 4.19 0.60
C LYS A 32 3.66 3.62 1.78
N LEU A 33 3.77 4.24 2.96
CA LEU A 33 2.99 3.84 4.13
C LEU A 33 1.48 3.87 3.85
N ASP A 34 0.98 4.96 3.28
CA ASP A 34 -0.43 5.14 2.91
C ASP A 34 -0.89 4.06 1.91
N LYS A 35 -0.10 3.78 0.88
CA LYS A 35 -0.46 2.78 -0.14
C LYS A 35 -0.36 1.34 0.36
N LEU A 36 0.58 1.03 1.24
CA LEU A 36 0.65 -0.29 1.88
C LEU A 36 -0.55 -0.52 2.81
N LEU A 37 -0.96 0.50 3.60
CA LEU A 37 -2.17 0.44 4.41
C LEU A 37 -3.41 0.24 3.54
N PHE A 38 -3.52 0.99 2.43
CA PHE A 38 -4.61 0.85 1.47
C PHE A 38 -4.68 -0.58 0.91
N LEU A 39 -3.59 -1.09 0.38
CA LEU A 39 -3.55 -2.44 -0.21
C LEU A 39 -3.84 -3.52 0.84
N ALA A 40 -3.33 -3.37 2.06
CA ALA A 40 -3.61 -4.30 3.14
C ALA A 40 -5.11 -4.31 3.51
N LYS A 41 -5.71 -3.11 3.70
CA LYS A 41 -7.14 -2.98 3.96
C LYS A 41 -7.97 -3.64 2.86
N MET A 42 -7.77 -3.27 1.61
CA MET A 42 -8.53 -3.79 0.48
C MET A 42 -8.38 -5.32 0.34
N THR A 43 -7.16 -5.85 0.52
CA THR A 43 -6.93 -7.30 0.48
C THR A 43 -7.67 -8.05 1.60
N LEU A 44 -7.76 -7.45 2.79
CA LEU A 44 -8.50 -8.00 3.91
C LEU A 44 -10.02 -7.97 3.63
N GLU A 45 -10.54 -6.85 3.13
CA GLU A 45 -11.96 -6.70 2.77
C GLU A 45 -12.38 -7.63 1.63
N ASP A 46 -11.55 -7.80 0.61
CA ASP A 46 -11.76 -8.77 -0.48
C ASP A 46 -11.84 -10.22 0.04
N SER A 47 -11.34 -10.48 1.23
CA SER A 47 -11.40 -11.79 1.89
C SER A 47 -12.46 -11.90 2.98
N GLY A 48 -13.34 -10.89 3.10
CA GLY A 48 -14.45 -10.88 4.03
C GLY A 48 -14.16 -10.38 5.43
N GLU A 49 -12.96 -9.81 5.67
CA GLU A 49 -12.64 -9.16 6.94
C GLU A 49 -13.13 -7.70 6.91
N GLU A 50 -13.67 -7.23 8.00
CA GLU A 50 -14.10 -5.84 8.14
C GLU A 50 -12.97 -4.99 8.73
N VAL A 51 -12.58 -3.90 8.04
CA VAL A 51 -11.51 -2.99 8.44
C VAL A 51 -12.02 -1.57 8.48
N GLU A 52 -11.91 -0.90 9.62
CA GLU A 52 -12.25 0.50 9.79
C GLU A 52 -11.30 1.42 8.99
N GLY A 53 -11.73 2.68 8.82
CA GLY A 53 -10.98 3.72 8.15
C GLY A 53 -11.45 3.93 6.71
N GLU A 54 -11.52 5.21 6.34
CA GLU A 54 -12.02 5.63 5.03
C GLU A 54 -10.86 6.08 4.14
N PHE A 55 -10.73 5.43 2.99
CA PHE A 55 -9.86 5.89 1.91
C PHE A 55 -10.70 6.60 0.85
N ILE A 56 -10.25 7.75 0.40
CA ILE A 56 -10.89 8.52 -0.67
C ILE A 56 -9.99 8.65 -1.89
N PRO A 57 -10.54 8.80 -3.10
CA PRO A 57 -9.79 9.21 -4.28
C PRO A 57 -9.21 10.62 -4.09
N TYR A 58 -7.88 10.75 -4.16
CA TYR A 58 -7.19 12.02 -3.99
C TYR A 58 -6.07 12.18 -5.04
N ARG A 59 -5.23 13.21 -4.94
CA ARG A 59 -4.21 13.60 -5.94
C ARG A 59 -3.24 12.48 -6.33
N GLN A 60 -2.90 11.60 -5.40
CA GLN A 60 -2.01 10.44 -5.62
C GLN A 60 -2.75 9.11 -5.45
N GLY A 61 -4.01 9.04 -5.89
CA GLY A 61 -4.87 7.85 -5.74
C GLY A 61 -5.54 7.75 -4.38
N ALA A 62 -5.73 6.55 -3.85
CA ALA A 62 -6.33 6.34 -2.55
C ALA A 62 -5.55 7.07 -1.44
N TYR A 63 -6.25 7.81 -0.58
CA TYR A 63 -5.69 8.55 0.53
C TYR A 63 -6.52 8.33 1.80
N LEU A 64 -5.86 7.97 2.89
CA LEU A 64 -6.50 7.80 4.19
C LEU A 64 -6.68 9.16 4.88
N LEU A 65 -7.93 9.57 5.06
CA LEU A 65 -8.24 10.89 5.65
C LEU A 65 -7.62 11.10 7.03
N GLN A 66 -7.61 10.06 7.85
CA GLN A 66 -7.13 10.13 9.24
C GLN A 66 -5.65 9.77 9.40
N LEU A 67 -4.87 9.65 8.31
CA LEU A 67 -3.50 9.12 8.35
C LEU A 67 -2.61 9.83 9.38
N GLU A 68 -2.62 11.16 9.43
CA GLU A 68 -1.80 11.92 10.37
C GLU A 68 -2.18 11.62 11.82
N GLY A 69 -3.47 11.68 12.16
CA GLY A 69 -3.94 11.40 13.51
C GLY A 69 -3.65 9.96 13.97
N ILE A 70 -3.66 9.01 13.04
CA ILE A 70 -3.31 7.62 13.32
C ILE A 70 -1.80 7.47 13.56
N ILE A 71 -0.98 8.15 12.78
CA ILE A 71 0.48 8.23 12.97
C ILE A 71 0.81 8.82 14.35
N ASP A 72 0.21 9.96 14.69
CA ASP A 72 0.42 10.62 15.99
C ASP A 72 -0.01 9.72 17.15
N THR A 73 -1.14 9.03 17.01
CA THR A 73 -1.62 8.06 18.00
C THR A 73 -0.65 6.89 18.14
N ALA A 74 -0.18 6.32 17.04
CA ALA A 74 0.79 5.21 17.07
C ALA A 74 2.12 5.62 17.71
N GLN A 75 2.59 6.86 17.48
CA GLN A 75 3.78 7.41 18.16
C GLN A 75 3.54 7.57 19.67
N SER A 76 2.40 8.16 20.06
CA SER A 76 2.04 8.34 21.47
C SER A 76 1.92 7.01 22.23
N LEU A 77 1.50 5.96 21.53
CA LEU A 77 1.43 4.60 22.08
C LEU A 77 2.79 3.88 22.08
N GLY A 78 3.86 4.47 21.55
CA GLY A 78 5.17 3.85 21.43
C GLY A 78 5.21 2.68 20.42
N ILE A 79 4.24 2.61 19.51
CA ILE A 79 4.17 1.60 18.44
C ILE A 79 4.98 2.03 17.22
N LEU A 80 5.08 3.34 17.00
CA LEU A 80 5.74 3.93 15.86
C LEU A 80 6.81 4.94 16.31
N LYS A 81 7.97 4.90 15.65
CA LYS A 81 8.99 5.94 15.66
C LYS A 81 9.22 6.43 14.24
N ILE A 82 9.27 7.74 14.06
CA ILE A 82 9.62 8.36 12.79
C ILE A 82 11.05 8.86 12.87
N GLU A 83 11.89 8.38 11.96
CA GLU A 83 13.24 8.88 11.73
C GLU A 83 13.21 9.78 10.49
N ARG A 84 13.90 10.93 10.57
CA ARG A 84 13.95 11.90 9.48
C ARG A 84 15.40 11.99 8.99
N ASN A 85 15.62 11.40 7.83
CA ASN A 85 16.82 11.56 7.05
C ASN A 85 16.43 12.28 5.74
N ASP A 86 16.93 11.82 4.60
CA ASP A 86 16.48 12.33 3.28
C ASP A 86 14.99 12.02 3.04
N GLU A 87 14.49 10.92 3.62
CA GLU A 87 13.08 10.53 3.60
C GLU A 87 12.57 10.22 5.02
N LEU A 88 11.24 10.19 5.18
CA LEU A 88 10.61 9.75 6.43
C LEU A 88 10.66 8.22 6.53
N ILE A 89 11.24 7.71 7.61
CA ILE A 89 11.33 6.28 7.91
C ILE A 89 10.40 5.96 9.07
N TYR A 90 9.41 5.12 8.80
CA TYR A 90 8.43 4.64 9.77
C TYR A 90 8.89 3.29 10.31
N ARG A 91 9.24 3.23 11.59
CA ARG A 91 9.78 2.03 12.24
C ARG A 91 9.01 1.70 13.51
N MET A 92 8.78 0.43 13.75
CA MET A 92 8.32 -0.03 15.07
C MET A 92 9.54 -0.22 15.99
N PRO A 93 9.61 0.48 17.13
CA PRO A 93 10.68 0.27 18.11
C PRO A 93 10.52 -1.10 18.78
N GLU A 94 11.60 -1.63 19.38
CA GLU A 94 11.60 -2.95 20.02
C GLU A 94 10.52 -3.09 21.11
N GLU A 95 10.33 -2.04 21.92
CA GLU A 95 9.25 -2.02 22.91
C GLU A 95 7.85 -2.03 22.28
N GLY A 96 7.69 -1.43 21.10
CA GLY A 96 6.47 -1.51 20.31
C GLY A 96 6.21 -2.94 19.82
N ILE A 97 7.26 -3.65 19.36
CA ILE A 97 7.16 -5.06 18.96
C ILE A 97 6.66 -5.91 20.13
N LYS A 98 7.30 -5.82 21.29
CA LYS A 98 6.90 -6.55 22.51
C LYS A 98 5.45 -6.24 22.92
N LYS A 99 5.06 -4.98 22.82
CA LYS A 99 3.69 -4.54 23.13
C LYS A 99 2.66 -5.15 22.18
N VAL A 100 2.93 -5.12 20.88
CA VAL A 100 2.04 -5.70 19.85
C VAL A 100 1.94 -7.22 20.04
N GLU A 101 3.06 -7.91 20.29
CA GLU A 101 3.07 -9.35 20.57
C GLU A 101 2.23 -9.73 21.79
N ARG A 102 2.30 -8.94 22.84
CA ARG A 102 1.57 -9.22 24.07
C ARG A 102 0.08 -8.88 23.99
N VAL A 103 -0.28 -7.78 23.32
CA VAL A 103 -1.62 -7.20 23.43
C VAL A 103 -2.47 -7.43 22.18
N LEU A 104 -1.86 -7.34 20.99
CA LEU A 104 -2.61 -7.38 19.74
C LEU A 104 -2.57 -8.77 19.08
N ILE A 105 -1.40 -9.37 18.93
CA ILE A 105 -1.24 -10.65 18.23
C ILE A 105 -2.13 -11.76 18.78
N PRO A 106 -2.32 -11.93 20.12
CA PRO A 106 -3.20 -12.97 20.65
C PRO A 106 -4.68 -12.84 20.26
N LYS A 107 -5.08 -11.66 19.76
CA LYS A 107 -6.46 -11.34 19.35
C LYS A 107 -6.66 -11.39 17.83
N ILE A 108 -5.58 -11.57 17.08
CA ILE A 108 -5.59 -11.51 15.60
C ILE A 108 -5.68 -12.94 15.05
N ASN A 109 -6.57 -13.10 14.07
CA ASN A 109 -6.62 -14.32 13.28
C ASN A 109 -5.27 -14.53 12.55
N PRO A 110 -4.61 -15.68 12.66
CA PRO A 110 -3.34 -15.96 11.98
C PRO A 110 -3.42 -15.74 10.45
N MET A 111 -4.53 -16.09 9.80
CA MET A 111 -4.71 -15.88 8.36
C MET A 111 -4.72 -14.39 8.00
N LEU A 112 -5.30 -13.53 8.84
CA LEU A 112 -5.26 -12.08 8.66
C LEU A 112 -3.81 -11.57 8.76
N LEU A 113 -3.07 -12.03 9.76
CA LEU A 113 -1.66 -11.65 9.93
C LEU A 113 -0.81 -12.08 8.73
N ASP A 114 -1.06 -13.27 8.19
CA ASP A 114 -0.36 -13.78 7.00
C ASP A 114 -0.64 -12.92 5.76
N LYS A 115 -1.87 -12.47 5.54
CA LYS A 115 -2.22 -11.56 4.46
C LYS A 115 -1.50 -10.20 4.57
N VAL A 116 -1.47 -9.63 5.78
CA VAL A 116 -0.73 -8.37 6.00
C VAL A 116 0.77 -8.56 5.75
N ARG A 117 1.34 -9.70 6.17
CA ARG A 117 2.73 -10.07 5.89
C ARG A 117 2.99 -10.21 4.40
N GLU A 118 2.10 -10.88 3.65
CA GLU A 118 2.20 -11.02 2.21
C GLU A 118 2.26 -9.66 1.51
N ILE A 119 1.37 -8.74 1.86
CA ILE A 119 1.37 -7.37 1.32
C ILE A 119 2.70 -6.67 1.58
N LYS A 120 3.20 -6.71 2.81
CA LYS A 120 4.48 -6.08 3.15
C LYS A 120 5.66 -6.72 2.41
N THR A 121 5.75 -8.05 2.42
CA THR A 121 6.82 -8.79 1.74
C THR A 121 6.84 -8.51 0.24
N LYS A 122 5.66 -8.40 -0.38
CA LYS A 122 5.53 -8.21 -1.82
C LYS A 122 5.83 -6.78 -2.27
N TYR A 123 5.45 -5.79 -1.45
CA TYR A 123 5.35 -4.42 -1.93
C TYR A 123 6.23 -3.40 -1.19
N ASN A 124 6.78 -3.72 0.00
CA ASN A 124 7.55 -2.74 0.78
C ASN A 124 8.83 -2.25 0.07
N ASP A 125 9.48 -3.14 -0.67
CA ASP A 125 10.74 -2.82 -1.38
C ASP A 125 10.52 -2.21 -2.77
N LEU A 126 9.27 -2.13 -3.24
CA LEU A 126 8.99 -1.54 -4.53
C LEU A 126 9.32 -0.04 -4.55
N PRO A 127 9.83 0.50 -5.66
CA PRO A 127 9.79 1.92 -5.93
C PRO A 127 8.37 2.47 -5.78
N GLU A 128 8.25 3.72 -5.29
CA GLU A 128 6.95 4.32 -4.99
C GLU A 128 6.02 4.36 -6.20
N ASP A 129 6.54 4.68 -7.38
CA ASP A 129 5.78 4.73 -8.62
C ASP A 129 5.24 3.35 -9.06
N LEU A 130 5.98 2.27 -8.80
CA LEU A 130 5.47 0.91 -9.03
C LEU A 130 4.41 0.52 -8.03
N LEU A 131 4.56 0.88 -6.76
CA LEU A 131 3.55 0.63 -5.74
C LEU A 131 2.24 1.38 -6.06
N LEU A 132 2.35 2.63 -6.49
CA LEU A 132 1.22 3.42 -6.99
C LEU A 132 0.56 2.74 -8.21
N ALA A 133 1.35 2.24 -9.15
CA ALA A 133 0.83 1.54 -10.32
C ALA A 133 0.03 0.29 -9.94
N VAL A 134 0.53 -0.51 -8.99
CA VAL A 134 -0.18 -1.68 -8.44
C VAL A 134 -1.53 -1.26 -7.84
N ALA A 135 -1.54 -0.24 -6.98
CA ALA A 135 -2.76 0.24 -6.36
C ALA A 135 -3.76 0.74 -7.41
N TYR A 136 -3.29 1.44 -8.44
CA TYR A 136 -4.14 1.98 -9.52
C TYR A 136 -4.74 0.91 -10.42
N LEU A 137 -4.00 -0.17 -10.66
CA LEU A 137 -4.48 -1.28 -11.46
C LEU A 137 -5.51 -2.13 -10.73
N LYS A 138 -5.23 -2.42 -9.47
CA LYS A 138 -6.13 -3.27 -8.66
C LYS A 138 -7.42 -2.54 -8.28
N TYR A 139 -7.32 -1.24 -8.01
CA TYR A 139 -8.44 -0.43 -7.49
C TYR A 139 -8.60 0.87 -8.29
N PRO A 140 -9.04 0.78 -9.57
CA PRO A 140 -9.10 1.91 -10.50
C PRO A 140 -10.03 3.04 -10.03
N ASP A 141 -11.05 2.74 -9.24
CA ASP A 141 -12.01 3.74 -8.73
C ASP A 141 -11.34 4.80 -7.86
N TYR A 142 -10.27 4.44 -7.16
CA TYR A 142 -9.48 5.38 -6.36
C TYR A 142 -8.56 6.27 -7.18
N THR A 143 -8.48 6.08 -8.50
CA THR A 143 -7.62 6.88 -9.39
C THR A 143 -8.34 8.05 -10.08
N ILE A 144 -9.65 8.20 -9.86
CA ILE A 144 -10.51 9.16 -10.58
C ILE A 144 -10.00 10.60 -10.42
N ARG A 145 -9.47 10.95 -9.24
CA ARG A 145 -8.93 12.28 -8.93
C ARG A 145 -7.40 12.36 -8.98
N SER A 146 -6.72 11.31 -9.47
CA SER A 146 -5.26 11.32 -9.50
C SER A 146 -4.70 12.28 -10.56
N GLU A 147 -3.89 13.22 -10.10
CA GLU A 147 -3.16 14.17 -10.94
C GLU A 147 -1.94 13.51 -11.62
N ILE A 148 -1.39 12.45 -11.03
CA ILE A 148 -0.17 11.78 -11.48
C ILE A 148 -0.42 10.45 -12.22
N LYS A 149 -1.69 10.07 -12.46
CA LYS A 149 -2.05 8.79 -13.08
C LYS A 149 -1.25 8.47 -14.35
N ASN A 150 -1.11 9.46 -15.23
CA ASN A 150 -0.39 9.26 -16.49
C ASN A 150 1.12 9.08 -16.29
N GLN A 151 1.70 9.74 -15.29
CA GLN A 151 3.12 9.60 -14.94
C GLN A 151 3.37 8.19 -14.40
N VAL A 152 2.56 7.74 -13.45
CA VAL A 152 2.63 6.41 -12.84
C VAL A 152 2.56 5.31 -13.90
N PHE A 153 1.62 5.41 -14.83
CA PHE A 153 1.51 4.42 -15.91
C PHE A 153 2.66 4.46 -16.91
N ARG A 154 3.27 5.63 -17.19
CA ARG A 154 4.49 5.70 -18.01
C ARG A 154 5.67 5.02 -17.33
N SER A 155 5.85 5.26 -16.02
CA SER A 155 6.85 4.56 -15.23
C SER A 155 6.65 3.06 -15.29
N LEU A 156 5.43 2.57 -15.04
CA LEU A 156 5.12 1.14 -15.13
C LEU A 156 5.47 0.56 -16.51
N LEU A 157 5.06 1.21 -17.60
CA LEU A 157 5.35 0.74 -18.95
C LEU A 157 6.86 0.69 -19.25
N LYS A 158 7.64 1.63 -18.68
CA LYS A 158 9.11 1.60 -18.76
C LYS A 158 9.66 0.36 -18.04
N TYR A 159 9.24 0.13 -16.79
CA TYR A 159 9.67 -1.05 -16.02
C TYR A 159 9.28 -2.38 -16.68
N LEU A 160 8.07 -2.47 -17.24
CA LEU A 160 7.63 -3.68 -17.95
C LEU A 160 8.45 -4.00 -19.20
N LYS A 161 9.02 -2.96 -19.86
CA LYS A 161 9.94 -3.15 -21.00
C LYS A 161 11.33 -3.61 -20.56
N GLU A 162 11.77 -3.14 -19.39
CA GLU A 162 13.11 -3.43 -18.87
C GLU A 162 13.18 -4.79 -18.14
N PHE A 163 12.06 -5.24 -17.56
CA PHE A 163 12.01 -6.43 -16.71
C PHE A 163 10.85 -7.38 -17.10
N ASN A 164 11.13 -8.41 -17.85
CA ASN A 164 10.13 -9.39 -18.32
C ASN A 164 9.40 -10.16 -17.20
N GLU A 165 10.01 -10.31 -16.04
CA GLU A 165 9.43 -11.03 -14.87
C GLU A 165 8.61 -10.11 -13.94
N LEU A 166 8.59 -8.81 -14.19
CA LEU A 166 7.96 -7.84 -13.31
C LEU A 166 6.44 -8.05 -13.17
N PRO A 167 5.68 -8.38 -14.24
CA PRO A 167 4.24 -8.60 -14.13
C PRO A 167 3.87 -9.66 -13.10
N GLU A 168 4.54 -10.80 -13.09
CA GLU A 168 4.30 -11.88 -12.13
C GLU A 168 4.63 -11.44 -10.69
N LYS A 169 5.78 -10.78 -10.49
CA LYS A 169 6.20 -10.27 -9.17
C LYS A 169 5.22 -9.23 -8.61
N LEU A 170 4.61 -8.41 -9.45
CA LEU A 170 3.62 -7.41 -9.06
C LEU A 170 2.20 -7.96 -8.95
N GLY A 171 1.95 -9.18 -9.44
CA GLY A 171 0.61 -9.74 -9.55
C GLY A 171 -0.25 -8.95 -10.54
N ILE A 172 0.37 -8.41 -11.59
CA ILE A 172 -0.27 -7.71 -12.70
C ILE A 172 -0.46 -8.73 -13.82
N THR A 173 -1.68 -8.87 -14.33
CA THR A 173 -1.96 -9.77 -15.43
C THR A 173 -1.61 -9.12 -16.77
N ARG A 174 -1.43 -9.94 -17.81
CA ARG A 174 -1.25 -9.46 -19.17
C ARG A 174 -2.45 -8.62 -19.64
N GLU A 175 -3.64 -9.00 -19.19
CA GLU A 175 -4.89 -8.30 -19.47
C GLU A 175 -4.91 -6.90 -18.82
N ASP A 176 -4.37 -6.74 -17.61
CA ASP A 176 -4.25 -5.42 -16.96
C ASP A 176 -3.33 -4.49 -17.76
N VAL A 177 -2.24 -5.02 -18.30
CA VAL A 177 -1.31 -4.28 -19.17
C VAL A 177 -1.97 -3.87 -20.48
N GLU A 178 -2.76 -4.76 -21.08
CA GLU A 178 -3.51 -4.49 -22.30
C GLU A 178 -4.60 -3.43 -22.08
N LYS A 179 -5.36 -3.51 -21.00
CA LYS A 179 -6.35 -2.47 -20.60
C LYS A 179 -5.69 -1.10 -20.46
N LEU A 180 -4.50 -1.02 -19.81
CA LEU A 180 -3.74 0.22 -19.70
C LEU A 180 -3.33 0.79 -21.06
N SER A 181 -2.86 -0.07 -21.94
CA SER A 181 -2.45 0.32 -23.30
C SER A 181 -3.64 0.85 -24.10
N LEU A 182 -4.80 0.23 -24.00
CA LEU A 182 -6.06 0.65 -24.62
C LEU A 182 -6.55 2.00 -24.08
N GLU A 183 -6.56 2.18 -22.77
CA GLU A 183 -6.93 3.46 -22.15
C GLU A 183 -5.98 4.59 -22.54
N ALA A 184 -4.68 4.35 -22.57
CA ALA A 184 -3.69 5.31 -23.01
C ALA A 184 -3.92 5.72 -24.49
N ARG A 185 -4.23 4.76 -25.36
CA ARG A 185 -4.57 5.02 -26.77
C ARG A 185 -5.85 5.82 -26.91
N LYS A 186 -6.94 5.44 -26.23
CA LYS A 186 -8.22 6.17 -26.26
C LYS A 186 -8.06 7.63 -25.83
N ARG A 187 -7.27 7.88 -24.77
CA ARG A 187 -7.00 9.25 -24.30
C ARG A 187 -6.16 10.05 -25.29
N THR A 188 -5.16 9.43 -25.93
CA THR A 188 -4.37 10.08 -26.95
C THR A 188 -5.22 10.46 -28.15
N LEU A 189 -6.10 9.57 -28.63
CA LEU A 189 -7.02 9.84 -29.73
C LEU A 189 -8.02 10.97 -29.39
N LYS A 190 -8.59 10.93 -28.17
CA LYS A 190 -9.47 12.01 -27.68
C LYS A 190 -8.75 13.37 -27.58
N ARG A 191 -7.47 13.37 -27.16
CA ARG A 191 -6.66 14.60 -27.07
C ARG A 191 -6.31 15.16 -28.47
N LEU A 192 -6.23 14.29 -29.47
CA LEU A 192 -5.96 14.63 -30.86
C LEU A 192 -7.24 14.96 -31.65
N GLY A 193 -8.44 14.87 -31.02
CA GLY A 193 -9.71 15.13 -31.68
C GLY A 193 -10.11 14.08 -32.72
N ILE A 194 -9.56 12.85 -32.62
CA ILE A 194 -9.75 11.75 -33.57
C ILE A 194 -10.79 10.72 -33.05
N ALA A 195 -11.28 10.91 -31.81
CA ALA A 195 -12.31 10.05 -31.17
C ALA A 195 -13.28 10.88 -30.33
#